data_f5914a99f3551a726d1cd49add07be56
#
_entry.id   f5914a99f3551a726d1cd49add07be56
#
_cell.length_a   1.000
_cell.length_b   1.000
_cell.length_c   1.000
_cell.angle_alpha   90.00
_cell.angle_beta   90.00
_cell.angle_gamma   90.00
#
_symmetry.space_group_name_H-M   'P 1'
#
loop_
_entity.id
_entity.type
_entity.pdbx_description
1 polymer ?
#
loop_
_entity_poly.entity_id
_entity_poly.type
_entity_poly.pdbx_seq_one_letter_code
_entity_poly.pdbx_strand_id
1 'polypeptide(L)'
;MVSVSLCMIVKNEEEVLGRCLDSVAGFPDEILVTDTGSTDGTKAAARERGARVFDFPWRDDFAAARNFSFSQGRGTYLFWLDADDVVRPDQRRKLLDLKERLGRADCLPDVVMMKYAAAFRRDGSLAAAFYRERLIRRGTGAVWKGRVHETVQPFGIIWKEDIWIEHRKMRIRDPERNLRILESMRKNGEEFGPREQYYYEMERAFARRCRE
;
A
#
# COMPACT_ATOMS: atom_id res chain seq x y z
N MET A 1 4.69 -16.98 18.22
CA MET A 1 5.64 -16.09 17.48
C MET A 1 4.82 -15.23 16.54
N VAL A 2 5.05 -13.93 16.48
CA VAL A 2 4.34 -13.03 15.54
C VAL A 2 4.83 -13.27 14.12
N SER A 3 3.89 -13.43 13.19
CA SER A 3 4.16 -13.60 11.76
C SER A 3 3.56 -12.46 10.94
N VAL A 4 4.16 -12.13 9.80
CA VAL A 4 3.80 -11.00 8.94
C VAL A 4 3.55 -11.48 7.52
N SER A 5 2.38 -11.17 6.98
CA SER A 5 2.06 -11.33 5.56
C SER A 5 2.25 -9.99 4.85
N LEU A 6 3.16 -9.89 3.88
CA LEU A 6 3.21 -8.75 2.96
C LEU A 6 2.12 -8.94 1.90
N CYS A 7 1.18 -8.00 1.83
CA CYS A 7 0.04 -7.99 0.93
C CYS A 7 0.15 -6.80 -0.03
N MET A 8 0.33 -7.09 -1.31
CA MET A 8 0.50 -6.06 -2.35
C MET A 8 -0.56 -6.18 -3.42
N ILE A 9 -0.94 -5.05 -4.02
CA ILE A 9 -1.68 -5.00 -5.28
C ILE A 9 -0.80 -4.38 -6.34
N VAL A 10 -0.73 -4.97 -7.53
CA VAL A 10 0.19 -4.54 -8.58
C VAL A 10 -0.48 -4.53 -9.96
N LYS A 11 0.03 -3.68 -10.86
CA LYS A 11 -0.28 -3.72 -12.29
C LYS A 11 0.84 -3.10 -13.09
N ASN A 12 1.52 -3.91 -13.92
CA ASN A 12 2.60 -3.46 -14.79
C ASN A 12 3.74 -2.78 -14.03
N GLU A 13 4.30 -3.44 -13.02
CA GLU A 13 5.34 -2.92 -12.11
C GLU A 13 6.66 -3.71 -12.19
N GLU A 14 6.94 -4.37 -13.34
CA GLU A 14 8.15 -5.21 -13.51
C GLU A 14 9.46 -4.48 -13.19
N GLU A 15 9.53 -3.17 -13.50
CA GLU A 15 10.74 -2.34 -13.32
C GLU A 15 11.05 -2.05 -11.83
N VAL A 16 10.05 -2.04 -10.95
CA VAL A 16 10.18 -1.53 -9.58
C VAL A 16 9.85 -2.56 -8.50
N LEU A 17 8.99 -3.54 -8.80
CA LEU A 17 8.51 -4.51 -7.83
C LEU A 17 9.66 -5.29 -7.18
N GLY A 18 10.66 -5.69 -7.96
CA GLY A 18 11.84 -6.40 -7.44
C GLY A 18 12.56 -5.61 -6.36
N ARG A 19 12.83 -4.33 -6.62
CA ARG A 19 13.48 -3.43 -5.65
C ARG A 19 12.66 -3.29 -4.36
N CYS A 20 11.33 -3.16 -4.48
CA CYS A 20 10.44 -3.09 -3.32
C CYS A 20 10.57 -4.37 -2.46
N LEU A 21 10.41 -5.54 -3.04
CA LEU A 21 10.46 -6.82 -2.34
C LEU A 21 11.83 -7.07 -1.70
N ASP A 22 12.92 -6.78 -2.41
CA ASP A 22 14.29 -6.92 -1.90
C ASP A 22 14.55 -5.97 -0.72
N SER A 23 13.90 -4.79 -0.71
CA SER A 23 14.06 -3.79 0.36
C SER A 23 13.51 -4.24 1.72
N VAL A 24 12.57 -5.19 1.74
CA VAL A 24 11.94 -5.72 2.97
C VAL A 24 12.30 -7.19 3.23
N ALA A 25 13.28 -7.73 2.50
CA ALA A 25 13.70 -9.13 2.64
C ALA A 25 13.98 -9.51 4.10
N GLY A 26 13.42 -10.65 4.56
CA GLY A 26 13.54 -11.17 5.92
C GLY A 26 12.54 -10.60 6.93
N PHE A 27 11.79 -9.53 6.59
CA PHE A 27 10.73 -9.01 7.47
C PHE A 27 9.42 -9.80 7.33
N PRO A 28 8.82 -9.96 6.12
CA PRO A 28 7.62 -10.78 5.96
C PRO A 28 7.96 -12.28 6.00
N ASP A 29 7.04 -13.07 6.56
CA ASP A 29 7.10 -14.53 6.57
C ASP A 29 6.46 -15.13 5.30
N GLU A 30 5.56 -14.38 4.68
CA GLU A 30 4.99 -14.68 3.35
C GLU A 30 4.79 -13.41 2.54
N ILE A 31 4.87 -13.55 1.23
CA ILE A 31 4.66 -12.47 0.27
C ILE A 31 3.47 -12.83 -0.63
N LEU A 32 2.48 -11.96 -0.69
CA LEU A 32 1.25 -12.12 -1.45
C LEU A 32 1.13 -10.95 -2.42
N VAL A 33 1.14 -11.26 -3.70
CA VAL A 33 1.01 -10.26 -4.76
C VAL A 33 -0.31 -10.49 -5.49
N THR A 34 -1.20 -9.55 -5.38
CA THR A 34 -2.48 -9.53 -6.10
C THR A 34 -2.29 -8.72 -7.38
N ASP A 35 -2.25 -9.42 -8.50
CA ASP A 35 -2.11 -8.83 -9.83
C ASP A 35 -3.47 -8.41 -10.38
N THR A 36 -3.59 -7.13 -10.74
CA THR A 36 -4.85 -6.55 -11.25
C THR A 36 -4.90 -6.45 -12.77
N GLY A 37 -4.17 -7.32 -13.46
CA GLY A 37 -4.16 -7.43 -14.91
C GLY A 37 -2.89 -6.88 -15.55
N SER A 38 -1.71 -7.31 -15.08
CA SER A 38 -0.43 -7.01 -15.72
C SER A 38 -0.25 -7.74 -17.04
N THR A 39 0.37 -7.06 -17.99
CA THR A 39 0.72 -7.55 -19.32
C THR A 39 2.25 -7.63 -19.55
N ASP A 40 3.03 -7.22 -18.55
CA ASP A 40 4.49 -7.24 -18.54
C ASP A 40 5.04 -8.38 -17.64
N GLY A 41 6.33 -8.34 -17.29
CA GLY A 41 7.00 -9.33 -16.46
C GLY A 41 6.68 -9.26 -14.95
N THR A 42 5.73 -8.44 -14.50
CA THR A 42 5.40 -8.22 -13.07
C THR A 42 5.18 -9.53 -12.31
N LYS A 43 4.38 -10.46 -12.86
CA LYS A 43 4.09 -11.74 -12.20
C LYS A 43 5.32 -12.64 -12.08
N ALA A 44 6.20 -12.62 -13.09
CA ALA A 44 7.46 -13.36 -13.07
C ALA A 44 8.38 -12.80 -11.98
N ALA A 45 8.59 -11.48 -11.97
CA ALA A 45 9.41 -10.79 -10.97
C ALA A 45 8.95 -11.04 -9.51
N ALA A 46 7.63 -11.15 -9.29
CA ALA A 46 7.06 -11.52 -8.00
C ALA A 46 7.41 -12.97 -7.60
N ARG A 47 7.19 -13.93 -8.52
CA ARG A 47 7.44 -15.37 -8.27
C ARG A 47 8.93 -15.66 -8.01
N GLU A 48 9.84 -15.02 -8.73
CA GLU A 48 11.29 -15.14 -8.54
C GLU A 48 11.72 -14.77 -7.11
N ARG A 49 10.93 -13.94 -6.40
CA ARG A 49 11.15 -13.55 -5.01
C ARG A 49 10.30 -14.32 -4.00
N GLY A 50 9.75 -15.47 -4.42
CA GLY A 50 8.98 -16.36 -3.56
C GLY A 50 7.56 -15.89 -3.26
N ALA A 51 7.03 -14.90 -3.98
CA ALA A 51 5.68 -14.43 -3.78
C ALA A 51 4.64 -15.43 -4.33
N ARG A 52 3.55 -15.60 -3.57
CA ARG A 52 2.32 -16.21 -4.07
C ARG A 52 1.55 -15.16 -4.86
N VAL A 53 1.29 -15.43 -6.12
CA VAL A 53 0.61 -14.49 -7.03
C VAL A 53 -0.83 -14.90 -7.23
N PHE A 54 -1.75 -13.96 -7.05
CA PHE A 54 -3.18 -14.10 -7.24
C PHE A 54 -3.66 -13.15 -8.32
N ASP A 55 -4.50 -13.62 -9.23
CA ASP A 55 -5.15 -12.75 -10.21
C ASP A 55 -6.44 -12.16 -9.62
N PHE A 56 -6.61 -10.84 -9.76
CA PHE A 56 -7.81 -10.11 -9.37
C PHE A 56 -8.27 -9.23 -10.55
N PRO A 57 -9.40 -9.52 -11.19
CA PRO A 57 -9.91 -8.68 -12.27
C PRO A 57 -10.16 -7.26 -11.78
N TRP A 58 -9.50 -6.28 -12.42
CA TRP A 58 -9.63 -4.88 -12.06
C TRP A 58 -11.08 -4.39 -12.22
N ARG A 59 -11.60 -3.72 -11.19
CA ARG A 59 -13.00 -3.25 -11.10
C ARG A 59 -13.11 -1.76 -10.78
N ASP A 60 -12.07 -0.98 -11.09
CA ASP A 60 -11.98 0.44 -10.73
C ASP A 60 -12.18 0.70 -9.22
N ASP A 61 -11.63 -0.19 -8.39
CA ASP A 61 -11.76 -0.17 -6.94
C ASP A 61 -10.50 -0.71 -6.26
N PHE A 62 -9.67 0.21 -5.75
CA PHE A 62 -8.45 -0.13 -5.02
C PHE A 62 -8.74 -0.82 -3.69
N ALA A 63 -9.78 -0.37 -2.96
CA ALA A 63 -10.15 -0.99 -1.69
C ALA A 63 -10.57 -2.45 -1.89
N ALA A 64 -11.31 -2.77 -2.94
CA ALA A 64 -11.69 -4.14 -3.27
C ALA A 64 -10.46 -5.02 -3.53
N ALA A 65 -9.49 -4.53 -4.31
CA ALA A 65 -8.25 -5.26 -4.59
C ALA A 65 -7.41 -5.47 -3.31
N ARG A 66 -7.27 -4.44 -2.44
CA ARG A 66 -6.55 -4.56 -1.16
C ARG A 66 -7.25 -5.48 -0.18
N ASN A 67 -8.58 -5.43 -0.07
CA ASN A 67 -9.35 -6.34 0.77
C ASN A 67 -9.19 -7.79 0.30
N PHE A 68 -9.21 -8.04 -1.01
CA PHE A 68 -8.91 -9.35 -1.56
C PHE A 68 -7.48 -9.79 -1.20
N SER A 69 -6.48 -8.91 -1.37
CA SER A 69 -5.09 -9.21 -0.99
C SER A 69 -4.98 -9.55 0.50
N PHE A 70 -5.61 -8.77 1.37
CA PHE A 70 -5.64 -9.00 2.82
C PHE A 70 -6.30 -10.32 3.20
N SER A 71 -7.35 -10.74 2.49
CA SER A 71 -8.03 -12.02 2.74
C SER A 71 -7.16 -13.24 2.47
N GLN A 72 -6.09 -13.11 1.69
CA GLN A 72 -5.13 -14.18 1.40
C GLN A 72 -4.04 -14.31 2.47
N GLY A 73 -3.86 -13.29 3.32
CA GLY A 73 -2.85 -13.25 4.36
C GLY A 73 -3.14 -14.18 5.54
N ARG A 74 -2.11 -14.90 6.01
CA ARG A 74 -2.21 -15.86 7.12
C ARG A 74 -1.45 -15.41 8.36
N GLY A 75 -0.58 -14.41 8.22
CA GLY A 75 0.22 -13.87 9.32
C GLY A 75 -0.61 -13.23 10.43
N THR A 76 0.00 -13.06 11.58
CA THR A 76 -0.58 -12.31 12.71
C THR A 76 -0.88 -10.87 12.30
N TYR A 77 -0.01 -10.31 11.47
CA TYR A 77 -0.15 -8.97 10.88
C TYR A 77 -0.17 -9.02 9.37
N LEU A 78 -0.99 -8.14 8.80
CA LEU A 78 -1.02 -7.82 7.38
C LEU A 78 -0.23 -6.53 7.18
N PHE A 79 0.87 -6.62 6.45
CA PHE A 79 1.73 -5.51 6.05
C PHE A 79 1.45 -5.18 4.60
N TRP A 80 1.41 -3.90 4.23
CA TRP A 80 1.20 -3.51 2.85
C TRP A 80 2.22 -2.51 2.37
N LEU A 81 2.57 -2.64 1.11
CA LEU A 81 3.42 -1.71 0.35
C LEU A 81 2.84 -1.53 -1.05
N ASP A 82 3.13 -0.38 -1.65
CA ASP A 82 2.98 -0.18 -3.09
C ASP A 82 4.24 -0.71 -3.80
N ALA A 83 4.14 -1.07 -5.08
CA ALA A 83 5.26 -1.69 -5.81
C ALA A 83 6.48 -0.78 -5.94
N ASP A 84 6.29 0.53 -5.86
CA ASP A 84 7.33 1.55 -5.93
C ASP A 84 7.77 2.08 -4.54
N ASP A 85 7.27 1.49 -3.45
CA ASP A 85 7.78 1.74 -2.09
C ASP A 85 9.15 1.09 -1.87
N VAL A 86 9.99 1.75 -1.07
CA VAL A 86 11.32 1.27 -0.71
C VAL A 86 11.57 1.50 0.78
N VAL A 87 12.08 0.48 1.43
CA VAL A 87 12.56 0.54 2.82
C VAL A 87 14.09 0.52 2.81
N ARG A 88 14.73 1.59 3.27
CA ARG A 88 16.22 1.65 3.32
C ARG A 88 16.77 0.62 4.31
N PRO A 89 18.05 0.21 4.17
CA PRO A 89 18.64 -0.82 5.02
C PRO A 89 18.59 -0.51 6.53
N ASP A 90 18.76 0.76 6.91
CA ASP A 90 18.63 1.23 8.30
C ASP A 90 17.18 1.11 8.82
N GLN A 91 16.20 1.37 7.96
CA GLN A 91 14.78 1.24 8.29
C GLN A 91 14.33 -0.23 8.30
N ARG A 92 14.90 -1.07 7.43
CA ARG A 92 14.64 -2.51 7.46
C ARG A 92 15.10 -3.15 8.79
N ARG A 93 16.24 -2.71 9.35
CA ARG A 93 16.64 -3.14 10.69
C ARG A 93 15.59 -2.81 11.74
N LYS A 94 15.06 -1.58 11.72
CA LYS A 94 13.97 -1.20 12.63
C LYS A 94 12.70 -2.04 12.45
N LEU A 95 12.37 -2.47 11.21
CA LEU A 95 11.26 -3.41 10.97
C LEU A 95 11.51 -4.77 11.63
N LEU A 96 12.73 -5.32 11.53
CA LEU A 96 13.08 -6.57 12.18
C LEU A 96 13.02 -6.46 13.71
N ASP A 97 13.56 -5.38 14.27
CA ASP A 97 13.48 -5.08 15.72
C ASP A 97 12.01 -4.92 16.17
N LEU A 98 11.17 -4.28 15.35
CA LEU A 98 9.73 -4.18 15.63
C LEU A 98 9.07 -5.57 15.69
N LYS A 99 9.38 -6.46 14.76
CA LYS A 99 8.83 -7.83 14.74
C LYS A 99 9.21 -8.59 16.02
N GLU A 100 10.44 -8.45 16.50
CA GLU A 100 10.87 -9.03 17.77
C GLU A 100 10.11 -8.43 18.97
N ARG A 101 9.96 -7.11 19.01
CA ARG A 101 9.21 -6.42 20.08
C ARG A 101 7.74 -6.85 20.11
N LEU A 102 7.11 -6.97 18.94
CA LEU A 102 5.77 -7.51 18.82
C LEU A 102 5.69 -8.96 19.33
N GLY A 103 6.72 -9.78 19.08
CA GLY A 103 6.77 -11.16 19.56
C GLY A 103 6.90 -11.30 21.08
N ARG A 104 7.32 -10.24 21.76
CA ARG A 104 7.51 -10.19 23.25
C ARG A 104 6.43 -9.37 23.96
N ALA A 105 5.55 -8.71 23.21
CA ALA A 105 4.55 -7.81 23.79
C ALA A 105 3.42 -8.60 24.47
N ASP A 106 3.08 -8.20 25.70
CA ASP A 106 1.94 -8.76 26.45
C ASP A 106 0.60 -8.42 25.78
N CYS A 107 0.54 -7.27 25.12
CA CYS A 107 -0.64 -6.83 24.38
C CYS A 107 -0.24 -6.34 22.98
N LEU A 108 -0.79 -6.99 21.97
CA LEU A 108 -0.51 -6.67 20.57
C LEU A 108 -1.30 -5.44 20.11
N PRO A 109 -0.67 -4.47 19.43
CA PRO A 109 -1.41 -3.38 18.80
C PRO A 109 -2.32 -3.90 17.68
N ASP A 110 -3.44 -3.22 17.48
CA ASP A 110 -4.34 -3.50 16.36
C ASP A 110 -3.80 -2.90 15.06
N VAL A 111 -3.15 -1.74 15.19
CA VAL A 111 -2.55 -1.02 14.06
C VAL A 111 -1.17 -0.49 14.45
N VAL A 112 -0.18 -0.68 13.55
CA VAL A 112 1.11 0.00 13.65
C VAL A 112 1.23 1.03 12.54
N MET A 113 1.35 2.28 12.94
CA MET A 113 1.54 3.43 12.04
C MET A 113 3.03 3.64 11.79
N MET A 114 3.41 3.83 10.52
CA MET A 114 4.79 4.15 10.11
C MET A 114 4.81 5.42 9.28
N LYS A 115 5.96 6.09 9.24
CA LYS A 115 6.15 7.30 8.44
C LYS A 115 6.24 6.95 6.96
N TYR A 116 5.47 7.64 6.16
CA TYR A 116 5.47 7.53 4.71
C TYR A 116 6.05 8.79 4.09
N ALA A 117 7.20 8.68 3.46
CA ALA A 117 7.84 9.75 2.68
C ALA A 117 7.21 9.76 1.28
N ALA A 118 6.14 10.53 1.13
CA ALA A 118 5.26 10.49 -0.05
C ALA A 118 5.80 11.28 -1.24
N ALA A 119 6.64 12.28 -0.99
CA ALA A 119 7.20 13.10 -2.06
C ALA A 119 8.60 13.64 -1.69
N PHE A 120 9.44 13.80 -2.71
CA PHE A 120 10.78 14.37 -2.60
C PHE A 120 10.92 15.54 -3.57
N ARG A 121 11.72 16.54 -3.18
CA ARG A 121 12.12 17.63 -4.06
C ARG A 121 13.18 17.18 -5.06
N ARG A 122 13.46 18.01 -6.05
CA ARG A 122 14.49 17.71 -7.08
C ARG A 122 15.90 17.51 -6.49
N ASP A 123 16.19 18.16 -5.37
CA ASP A 123 17.46 18.03 -4.62
C ASP A 123 17.52 16.77 -3.74
N GLY A 124 16.48 15.91 -3.76
CA GLY A 124 16.36 14.71 -2.95
C GLY A 124 15.87 14.95 -1.53
N SER A 125 15.65 16.20 -1.10
CA SER A 125 15.09 16.49 0.21
C SER A 125 13.61 16.11 0.29
N LEU A 126 13.16 15.75 1.50
CA LEU A 126 11.77 15.36 1.76
C LEU A 126 10.83 16.55 1.54
N ALA A 127 9.81 16.36 0.70
CA ALA A 127 8.78 17.37 0.43
C ALA A 127 7.50 17.14 1.21
N ALA A 128 7.10 15.87 1.40
CA ALA A 128 5.88 15.52 2.13
C ALA A 128 6.03 14.17 2.84
N ALA A 129 5.60 14.12 4.10
CA ALA A 129 5.51 12.89 4.87
C ALA A 129 4.33 12.92 5.83
N PHE A 130 3.78 11.75 6.11
CA PHE A 130 2.71 11.55 7.07
C PHE A 130 2.72 10.11 7.58
N TYR A 131 1.99 9.84 8.65
CA TYR A 131 1.82 8.48 9.13
C TYR A 131 0.79 7.71 8.33
N ARG A 132 1.11 6.43 8.02
CA ARG A 132 0.19 5.46 7.40
C ARG A 132 0.10 4.21 8.26
N GLU A 133 -1.07 3.61 8.23
CA GLU A 133 -1.41 2.32 8.82
C GLU A 133 -0.72 1.18 8.05
N ARG A 134 0.49 0.79 8.45
CA ARG A 134 1.30 -0.17 7.68
C ARG A 134 1.18 -1.63 8.14
N LEU A 135 1.05 -1.88 9.44
CA LEU A 135 0.72 -3.21 9.95
C LEU A 135 -0.68 -3.18 10.56
N ILE A 136 -1.50 -4.13 10.17
CA ILE A 136 -2.87 -4.27 10.65
C ILE A 136 -3.02 -5.69 11.17
N ARG A 137 -3.44 -5.84 12.43
CA ARG A 137 -3.62 -7.15 13.06
C ARG A 137 -4.76 -7.90 12.37
N ARG A 138 -4.47 -9.12 11.92
CA ARG A 138 -5.46 -9.98 11.26
C ARG A 138 -6.57 -10.38 12.23
N GLY A 139 -7.79 -10.54 11.73
CA GLY A 139 -8.95 -10.96 12.53
C GLY A 139 -9.66 -9.84 13.28
N THR A 140 -9.25 -8.59 13.12
CA THR A 140 -9.87 -7.42 13.77
C THR A 140 -11.08 -6.87 13.02
N GLY A 141 -11.42 -7.42 11.84
CA GLY A 141 -12.48 -6.89 10.99
C GLY A 141 -12.11 -5.62 10.23
N ALA A 142 -10.83 -5.23 10.24
CA ALA A 142 -10.34 -4.09 9.48
C ALA A 142 -10.56 -4.26 7.98
N VAL A 143 -11.11 -3.25 7.33
CA VAL A 143 -11.37 -3.23 5.89
C VAL A 143 -10.88 -1.93 5.27
N TRP A 144 -10.34 -2.03 4.06
CA TRP A 144 -10.05 -0.88 3.21
C TRP A 144 -11.34 -0.26 2.70
N LYS A 145 -11.41 1.06 2.69
CA LYS A 145 -12.54 1.85 2.21
C LYS A 145 -12.09 2.93 1.24
N GLY A 146 -12.92 3.18 0.24
CA GLY A 146 -12.68 4.16 -0.83
C GLY A 146 -12.16 3.50 -2.11
N ARG A 147 -12.80 3.76 -3.25
CA ARG A 147 -12.36 3.20 -4.54
C ARG A 147 -11.03 3.76 -4.99
N VAL A 148 -10.75 5.03 -4.64
CA VAL A 148 -9.46 5.71 -4.77
C VAL A 148 -9.05 6.34 -3.45
N HIS A 149 -7.75 6.56 -3.25
CA HIS A 149 -7.18 7.08 -2.00
C HIS A 149 -7.62 6.26 -0.78
N GLU A 150 -7.70 4.97 -0.97
CA GLU A 150 -8.21 4.01 -0.01
C GLU A 150 -7.40 4.04 1.30
N THR A 151 -8.09 3.75 2.39
CA THR A 151 -7.50 3.73 3.74
C THR A 151 -8.18 2.69 4.62
N VAL A 152 -7.46 2.19 5.59
CA VAL A 152 -8.02 1.55 6.78
C VAL A 152 -8.04 2.60 7.88
N GLN A 153 -9.22 2.89 8.44
CA GLN A 153 -9.31 3.77 9.61
C GLN A 153 -8.56 3.13 10.78
N PRO A 154 -7.56 3.80 11.38
CA PRO A 154 -6.90 3.28 12.56
C PRO A 154 -7.89 3.10 13.72
N PHE A 155 -7.75 1.99 14.46
CA PHE A 155 -8.67 1.62 15.55
C PHE A 155 -7.92 0.87 16.66
N GLY A 156 -8.57 0.73 17.81
CA GLY A 156 -8.04 -0.04 18.93
C GLY A 156 -6.71 0.47 19.45
N ILE A 157 -5.80 -0.44 19.76
CA ILE A 157 -4.46 -0.12 20.27
C ILE A 157 -3.55 0.24 19.08
N ILE A 158 -3.05 1.47 19.06
CA ILE A 158 -2.24 2.00 17.98
C ILE A 158 -0.82 2.25 18.47
N TRP A 159 0.17 1.62 17.81
CA TRP A 159 1.58 1.98 17.98
C TRP A 159 2.00 2.91 16.84
N LYS A 160 2.84 3.90 17.15
CA LYS A 160 3.48 4.78 16.17
C LYS A 160 4.98 4.54 16.18
N GLU A 161 5.51 4.13 15.04
CA GLU A 161 6.92 3.78 14.90
C GLU A 161 7.68 4.82 14.07
N ASP A 162 8.91 5.10 14.47
CA ASP A 162 9.85 5.91 13.68
C ASP A 162 10.53 5.05 12.60
N ILE A 163 9.71 4.43 11.76
CA ILE A 163 10.13 3.65 10.60
C ILE A 163 9.67 4.38 9.35
N TRP A 164 10.57 4.57 8.40
CA TRP A 164 10.32 5.29 7.17
C TRP A 164 10.16 4.35 6.00
N ILE A 165 9.08 4.52 5.24
CA ILE A 165 8.83 3.89 3.96
C ILE A 165 8.82 5.00 2.92
N GLU A 166 9.66 4.89 1.90
CA GLU A 166 9.84 5.91 0.88
C GLU A 166 9.08 5.55 -0.39
N HIS A 167 8.23 6.45 -0.88
CA HIS A 167 7.58 6.31 -2.17
C HIS A 167 8.55 6.78 -3.27
N ARG A 168 9.13 5.82 -3.99
CA ARG A 168 10.14 6.05 -5.03
C ARG A 168 9.56 5.84 -6.42
N LYS A 169 8.51 6.62 -6.71
CA LYS A 169 7.79 6.60 -7.99
C LYS A 169 8.72 6.95 -9.14
N MET A 170 8.78 6.09 -10.15
CA MET A 170 9.60 6.34 -11.34
C MET A 170 8.83 7.12 -12.40
N ARG A 171 7.56 6.81 -12.62
CA ARG A 171 6.70 7.50 -13.61
C ARG A 171 5.22 7.40 -13.26
N ILE A 172 4.44 8.34 -13.74
CA ILE A 172 2.97 8.29 -13.70
C ILE A 172 2.53 7.71 -15.05
N ARG A 173 2.02 6.48 -15.05
CA ARG A 173 1.56 5.80 -16.28
C ARG A 173 0.21 6.29 -16.76
N ASP A 174 -0.68 6.61 -15.84
CA ASP A 174 -2.05 7.02 -16.10
C ASP A 174 -2.49 8.10 -15.10
N PRO A 175 -2.20 9.37 -15.42
CA PRO A 175 -2.47 10.49 -14.51
C PRO A 175 -3.96 10.77 -14.29
N GLU A 176 -4.82 10.30 -15.18
CA GLU A 176 -6.27 10.56 -15.11
C GLU A 176 -7.07 9.37 -14.55
N ARG A 177 -6.42 8.26 -14.20
CA ARG A 177 -7.09 7.05 -13.71
C ARG A 177 -8.03 7.32 -12.52
N ASN A 178 -7.52 8.00 -11.49
CA ASN A 178 -8.31 8.27 -10.29
C ASN A 178 -9.51 9.18 -10.59
N LEU A 179 -9.31 10.19 -11.44
CA LEU A 179 -10.40 11.06 -11.87
C LEU A 179 -11.49 10.27 -12.61
N ARG A 180 -11.11 9.39 -13.55
CA ARG A 180 -12.08 8.56 -14.28
C ARG A 180 -12.89 7.65 -13.36
N ILE A 181 -12.25 7.07 -12.32
CA ILE A 181 -12.95 6.25 -11.32
C ILE A 181 -13.99 7.10 -10.58
N LEU A 182 -13.61 8.28 -10.09
CA LEU A 182 -14.53 9.18 -9.38
C LEU A 182 -15.67 9.67 -10.29
N GLU A 183 -15.39 9.98 -11.55
CA GLU A 183 -16.42 10.35 -12.53
C GLU A 183 -17.40 9.21 -12.81
N SER A 184 -16.88 7.97 -12.88
CA SER A 184 -17.72 6.78 -13.04
C SER A 184 -18.66 6.58 -11.84
N MET A 185 -18.16 6.75 -10.61
CA MET A 185 -18.98 6.70 -9.39
C MET A 185 -20.14 7.70 -9.46
N ARG A 186 -19.86 8.96 -9.83
CA ARG A 186 -20.90 9.99 -9.97
C ARG A 186 -21.93 9.64 -11.05
N LYS A 187 -21.48 9.15 -12.22
CA LYS A 187 -22.39 8.72 -13.30
C LYS A 187 -23.30 7.58 -12.87
N ASN A 188 -22.83 6.71 -11.97
CA ASN A 188 -23.60 5.60 -11.42
C ASN A 188 -24.52 6.02 -10.25
N GLY A 189 -24.61 7.32 -9.92
CA GLY A 189 -25.47 7.84 -8.87
C GLY A 189 -24.92 7.60 -7.44
N GLU A 190 -23.62 7.29 -7.29
CA GLU A 190 -23.04 7.18 -5.97
C GLU A 190 -22.89 8.57 -5.33
N GLU A 191 -23.41 8.72 -4.12
CA GLU A 191 -23.29 9.97 -3.37
C GLU A 191 -21.86 10.15 -2.84
N PHE A 192 -21.31 11.36 -3.03
CA PHE A 192 -20.01 11.73 -2.49
C PHE A 192 -20.17 12.34 -1.11
N GLY A 193 -19.50 11.72 -0.13
CA GLY A 193 -19.25 12.38 1.14
C GLY A 193 -18.18 13.47 1.01
N PRO A 194 -17.90 14.21 2.09
CA PRO A 194 -16.86 15.27 2.09
C PRO A 194 -15.50 14.80 1.61
N ARG A 195 -15.13 13.54 1.89
CA ARG A 195 -13.87 12.94 1.50
C ARG A 195 -13.78 12.71 -0.01
N GLU A 196 -14.77 12.07 -0.60
CA GLU A 196 -14.84 11.81 -2.05
C GLU A 196 -14.91 13.13 -2.83
N GLN A 197 -15.63 14.11 -2.32
CA GLN A 197 -15.70 15.45 -2.94
C GLN A 197 -14.32 16.13 -2.94
N TYR A 198 -13.59 16.08 -1.81
CA TYR A 198 -12.23 16.64 -1.71
C TYR A 198 -11.27 15.99 -2.73
N TYR A 199 -11.26 14.66 -2.81
CA TYR A 199 -10.38 13.96 -3.76
C TYR A 199 -10.79 14.21 -5.21
N TYR A 200 -12.08 14.30 -5.50
CA TYR A 200 -12.55 14.63 -6.83
C TYR A 200 -12.04 16.00 -7.32
N GLU A 201 -12.12 17.03 -6.48
CA GLU A 201 -11.60 18.35 -6.84
C GLU A 201 -10.07 18.35 -6.98
N MET A 202 -9.38 17.63 -6.12
CA MET A 202 -7.92 17.48 -6.18
C MET A 202 -7.47 16.79 -7.47
N GLU A 203 -8.11 15.68 -7.85
CA GLU A 203 -7.80 14.94 -9.08
C GLU A 203 -8.15 15.75 -10.34
N ARG A 204 -9.24 16.50 -10.33
CA ARG A 204 -9.56 17.45 -11.42
C ARG A 204 -8.50 18.53 -11.59
N ALA A 205 -8.05 19.13 -10.50
CA ALA A 205 -6.99 20.13 -10.54
C ALA A 205 -5.66 19.55 -11.02
N PHE A 206 -5.34 18.30 -10.64
CA PHE A 206 -4.16 17.58 -11.11
C PHE A 206 -4.22 17.28 -12.61
N ALA A 207 -5.36 16.74 -13.10
CA ALA A 207 -5.55 16.42 -14.51
C ALA A 207 -5.44 17.67 -15.41
N ARG A 208 -5.95 18.83 -14.97
CA ARG A 208 -5.78 20.09 -15.70
C ARG A 208 -4.29 20.45 -15.89
N ARG A 209 -3.51 20.37 -14.80
CA ARG A 209 -2.06 20.69 -14.85
C ARG A 209 -1.23 19.71 -15.70
N CYS A 210 -1.70 18.48 -15.89
CA CYS A 210 -1.03 17.51 -16.74
C CYS A 210 -1.32 17.71 -18.24
N ARG A 211 -2.36 18.50 -18.58
CA ARG A 211 -2.74 18.82 -19.97
C ARG A 211 -2.12 20.13 -20.48
N GLU A 212 -1.66 20.99 -19.59
CA GLU A 212 -0.91 22.22 -19.87
C GLU A 212 0.59 21.93 -20.00
#